data_27f3fe285a343e928b1dbfe582450ccd
#
_entry.id   27f3fe285a343e928b1dbfe582450ccd
#
_cell.length_a   1.000
_cell.length_b   1.000
_cell.length_c   1.000
_cell.angle_alpha   90.00
_cell.angle_beta   90.00
_cell.angle_gamma   90.00
#
_symmetry.space_group_name_H-M   'P 1'
#
loop_
_entity.id
_entity.type
_entity.pdbx_description
1 polymer ?
#
loop_
_entity_poly.entity_id
_entity_poly.type
_entity_poly.pdbx_seq_one_letter_code
_entity_poly.pdbx_strand_id
1 'polypeptide(L)'
;MKLSKSFFYTLRENAKDEDSVSSNLLVRAGMIKKSSNGMYMIMPMGKKVLAKIENIVREEMDAKDAQELLMPALIPEEVYIKSGRREVFGSNMFTMNDRYMKRYVLGPTHEELFAVAASMDGKSYKDFPYNLYQIQTKFRDETRPRYGLIRVREFIMKDAYTFDIDEAGLDEAYAKMYDAYCRIFDRMELEYKIVKADTGAMGGLLSEEYQAISGIGEDIVVGCEGCDFSSNLEITEVVDTLQDSQEEELEIQLVETPNAKTIEEVAAFFGKEPKDFVKTLLYNVDGKIVAFCIPGDRELNETKTLKLLKANEMELASFEDVEKVTHARVGFAGPVGLDCPVYMDRMIKHMKNFIIGANK
;
A
#
# COMPACT_ATOMS: atom_id res chain seq x y z
N MET A 1 7.86 37.42 -14.66
CA MET A 1 7.65 37.94 -13.28
C MET A 1 9.01 38.31 -12.72
N LYS A 2 9.15 39.47 -12.05
CA LYS A 2 10.44 39.87 -11.42
C LYS A 2 10.57 39.17 -10.07
N LEU A 3 11.75 38.64 -9.76
CA LEU A 3 12.01 37.91 -8.50
C LEU A 3 11.75 38.81 -7.28
N SER A 4 12.05 40.11 -7.37
CA SER A 4 11.77 41.10 -6.31
C SER A 4 10.28 41.33 -5.99
N LYS A 5 9.36 40.80 -6.83
CA LYS A 5 7.91 40.87 -6.64
C LYS A 5 7.29 39.49 -6.49
N SER A 6 8.12 38.45 -6.39
CA SER A 6 7.66 37.05 -6.27
C SER A 6 7.51 36.68 -4.81
N PHE A 7 6.42 35.96 -4.50
CA PHE A 7 6.27 35.27 -3.23
C PHE A 7 7.08 33.96 -3.29
N PHE A 8 8.40 34.11 -3.07
CA PHE A 8 9.36 33.03 -3.25
C PHE A 8 10.49 33.16 -2.23
N TYR A 9 10.60 32.18 -1.36
CA TYR A 9 11.57 32.13 -0.28
C TYR A 9 12.20 30.74 -0.21
N THR A 10 13.51 30.69 -0.13
CA THR A 10 14.29 29.44 -0.02
C THR A 10 14.92 29.33 1.36
N LEU A 11 15.25 28.12 1.78
CA LEU A 11 15.96 27.83 3.02
C LEU A 11 17.35 27.26 2.71
N ARG A 12 18.34 27.61 3.55
CA ARG A 12 19.69 27.04 3.44
C ARG A 12 19.76 25.64 4.06
N GLU A 13 19.11 25.45 5.20
CA GLU A 13 19.19 24.25 5.98
C GLU A 13 17.92 23.40 5.82
N ASN A 14 18.02 22.13 6.16
CA ASN A 14 16.91 21.22 6.15
C ASN A 14 15.85 21.62 7.19
N ALA A 15 14.60 21.45 6.84
CA ALA A 15 13.49 21.59 7.77
C ALA A 15 13.55 20.44 8.80
N LYS A 16 13.36 20.76 10.08
CA LYS A 16 13.46 19.78 11.17
C LYS A 16 12.35 18.73 11.16
N ASP A 17 11.25 19.04 10.51
CA ASP A 17 9.99 18.24 10.53
C ASP A 17 9.84 17.43 9.23
N GLU A 18 10.85 17.37 8.38
CA GLU A 18 10.83 16.61 7.13
C GLU A 18 11.77 15.40 7.23
N ASP A 19 11.22 14.24 6.87
CA ASP A 19 11.84 12.92 7.09
C ASP A 19 12.61 12.38 5.86
N SER A 20 12.44 13.01 4.69
CA SER A 20 13.07 12.56 3.45
C SER A 20 13.88 13.64 2.76
N VAL A 21 14.84 13.20 1.94
CA VAL A 21 15.64 14.11 1.08
C VAL A 21 14.73 14.87 0.12
N SER A 22 13.75 14.19 -0.49
CA SER A 22 12.81 14.79 -1.43
C SER A 22 11.99 15.91 -0.79
N SER A 23 11.37 15.66 0.34
CA SER A 23 10.57 16.67 1.05
C SER A 23 11.41 17.85 1.49
N ASN A 24 12.60 17.60 2.03
CA ASN A 24 13.54 18.66 2.39
C ASN A 24 13.93 19.54 1.21
N LEU A 25 14.22 18.95 0.05
CA LEU A 25 14.55 19.72 -1.15
C LEU A 25 13.37 20.57 -1.63
N LEU A 26 12.15 20.05 -1.63
CA LEU A 26 10.95 20.78 -2.03
C LEU A 26 10.65 21.97 -1.08
N VAL A 27 10.78 21.76 0.23
CA VAL A 27 10.61 22.83 1.25
C VAL A 27 11.72 23.88 1.12
N ARG A 28 12.98 23.46 1.00
CA ARG A 28 14.13 24.37 0.84
C ARG A 28 14.05 25.19 -0.45
N ALA A 29 13.58 24.57 -1.54
CA ALA A 29 13.36 25.25 -2.81
C ALA A 29 12.14 26.20 -2.78
N GLY A 30 11.38 26.26 -1.69
CA GLY A 30 10.18 27.10 -1.59
C GLY A 30 9.04 26.64 -2.49
N MET A 31 9.01 25.36 -2.85
CA MET A 31 7.96 24.78 -3.68
C MET A 31 6.74 24.34 -2.87
N ILE A 32 6.97 23.85 -1.66
CA ILE A 32 5.93 23.45 -0.71
C ILE A 32 6.20 23.98 0.69
N LYS A 33 5.15 24.07 1.52
CA LYS A 33 5.28 24.30 2.96
C LYS A 33 4.30 23.39 3.70
N LYS A 34 4.77 22.81 4.78
CA LYS A 34 3.93 21.97 5.65
C LYS A 34 2.89 22.83 6.36
N SER A 35 1.63 22.43 6.27
CA SER A 35 0.51 23.02 7.00
C SER A 35 0.24 22.25 8.29
N SER A 36 0.23 20.93 8.17
CA SER A 36 0.08 19.99 9.27
C SER A 36 0.66 18.63 8.84
N ASN A 37 0.62 17.65 9.71
CA ASN A 37 1.11 16.31 9.37
C ASN A 37 0.31 15.70 8.21
N GLY A 38 1.01 15.39 7.11
CA GLY A 38 0.40 14.88 5.87
C GLY A 38 -0.38 15.91 5.05
N MET A 39 -0.24 17.22 5.32
CA MET A 39 -0.88 18.28 4.55
C MET A 39 0.11 19.38 4.19
N TYR A 40 0.18 19.74 2.90
CA TYR A 40 1.13 20.70 2.37
C TYR A 40 0.47 21.81 1.55
N MET A 41 0.95 23.03 1.75
CA MET A 41 0.63 24.17 0.89
C MET A 41 1.57 24.12 -0.33
N ILE A 42 1.01 24.09 -1.53
CA ILE A 42 1.77 24.17 -2.77
C ILE A 42 2.02 25.64 -3.08
N MET A 43 3.26 26.07 -2.99
CA MET A 43 3.70 27.46 -3.19
C MET A 43 3.74 27.84 -4.67
N PRO A 44 3.86 29.13 -5.05
CA PRO A 44 3.76 29.57 -6.45
C PRO A 44 4.70 28.86 -7.42
N MET A 45 5.93 28.51 -7.01
CA MET A 45 6.84 27.74 -7.88
C MET A 45 6.41 26.28 -7.98
N GLY A 46 6.02 25.68 -6.88
CA GLY A 46 5.45 24.32 -6.89
C GLY A 46 4.19 24.22 -7.74
N LYS A 47 3.27 25.22 -7.66
CA LYS A 47 2.06 25.24 -8.49
C LYS A 47 2.36 25.34 -9.98
N LYS A 48 3.42 26.02 -10.37
CA LYS A 48 3.87 26.04 -11.78
C LYS A 48 4.35 24.68 -12.27
N VAL A 49 5.09 23.96 -11.42
CA VAL A 49 5.54 22.60 -11.75
C VAL A 49 4.33 21.67 -11.84
N LEU A 50 3.44 21.71 -10.84
CA LEU A 50 2.21 20.93 -10.83
C LEU A 50 1.37 21.19 -12.08
N ALA A 51 1.17 22.45 -12.47
CA ALA A 51 0.40 22.79 -13.67
C ALA A 51 1.03 22.24 -14.97
N LYS A 52 2.36 22.15 -15.06
CA LYS A 52 3.02 21.49 -16.21
C LYS A 52 2.77 20.00 -16.23
N ILE A 53 2.83 19.35 -15.06
CA ILE A 53 2.50 17.93 -14.91
C ILE A 53 1.05 17.66 -15.30
N GLU A 54 0.12 18.44 -14.75
CA GLU A 54 -1.30 18.38 -15.09
C GLU A 54 -1.54 18.52 -16.61
N ASN A 55 -0.83 19.41 -17.28
CA ASN A 55 -0.97 19.61 -18.73
C ASN A 55 -0.43 18.42 -19.54
N ILE A 56 0.71 17.83 -19.15
CA ILE A 56 1.21 16.61 -19.78
C ILE A 56 0.17 15.49 -19.67
N VAL A 57 -0.41 15.33 -18.47
CA VAL A 57 -1.46 14.32 -18.24
C VAL A 57 -2.67 14.58 -19.13
N ARG A 58 -3.18 15.83 -19.21
CA ARG A 58 -4.32 16.18 -20.07
C ARG A 58 -4.06 15.86 -21.54
N GLU A 59 -2.94 16.30 -22.05
CA GLU A 59 -2.59 16.09 -23.45
C GLU A 59 -2.55 14.60 -23.84
N GLU A 60 -2.00 13.74 -22.99
CA GLU A 60 -1.97 12.30 -23.25
C GLU A 60 -3.32 11.62 -23.04
N MET A 61 -4.13 12.07 -22.09
CA MET A 61 -5.49 11.56 -21.90
C MET A 61 -6.41 11.97 -23.05
N ASP A 62 -6.37 13.24 -23.46
CA ASP A 62 -7.16 13.75 -24.56
C ASP A 62 -6.78 13.07 -25.90
N ALA A 63 -5.49 12.73 -26.10
CA ALA A 63 -5.03 11.96 -27.25
C ALA A 63 -5.57 10.52 -27.30
N LYS A 64 -6.20 10.04 -26.24
CA LYS A 64 -6.91 8.75 -26.15
C LYS A 64 -8.42 8.90 -26.11
N ASP A 65 -8.95 10.03 -26.59
CA ASP A 65 -10.38 10.36 -26.59
C ASP A 65 -11.02 10.38 -25.20
N ALA A 66 -10.20 10.56 -24.14
CA ALA A 66 -10.70 10.71 -22.78
C ALA A 66 -11.26 12.13 -22.57
N GLN A 67 -12.31 12.25 -21.76
CA GLN A 67 -13.01 13.51 -21.53
C GLN A 67 -12.83 13.93 -20.07
N GLU A 68 -12.30 15.15 -19.85
CA GLU A 68 -12.12 15.70 -18.52
C GLU A 68 -13.46 16.21 -17.96
N LEU A 69 -13.75 15.84 -16.73
CA LEU A 69 -14.86 16.37 -15.95
C LEU A 69 -14.40 16.63 -14.50
N LEU A 70 -15.25 17.13 -13.65
CA LEU A 70 -14.94 17.39 -12.25
C LEU A 70 -16.10 16.96 -11.36
N MET A 71 -15.85 15.94 -10.54
CA MET A 71 -16.80 15.45 -9.55
C MET A 71 -16.69 16.23 -8.21
N PRO A 72 -17.74 16.29 -7.40
CA PRO A 72 -17.64 16.88 -6.07
C PRO A 72 -16.70 16.08 -5.15
N ALA A 73 -15.86 16.76 -4.37
CA ALA A 73 -14.99 16.12 -3.38
C ALA A 73 -15.76 15.67 -2.13
N LEU A 74 -16.86 16.35 -1.82
CA LEU A 74 -17.78 15.98 -0.74
C LEU A 74 -18.86 15.05 -1.29
N ILE A 75 -18.88 13.81 -0.83
CA ILE A 75 -19.68 12.72 -1.40
C ILE A 75 -20.66 12.21 -0.33
N PRO A 76 -21.93 11.97 -0.65
CA PRO A 76 -22.85 11.30 0.26
C PRO A 76 -22.33 9.90 0.61
N GLU A 77 -22.21 9.55 1.91
CA GLU A 77 -21.66 8.27 2.37
C GLU A 77 -22.46 7.07 1.81
N GLU A 78 -23.74 7.24 1.58
CA GLU A 78 -24.63 6.20 1.02
C GLU A 78 -24.16 5.63 -0.32
N VAL A 79 -23.40 6.41 -1.10
CA VAL A 79 -22.84 5.95 -2.39
C VAL A 79 -21.80 4.85 -2.15
N TYR A 80 -20.94 5.02 -1.16
CA TYR A 80 -19.95 4.02 -0.76
C TYR A 80 -20.54 2.83 0.00
N ILE A 81 -21.61 3.05 0.77
CA ILE A 81 -22.36 1.96 1.41
C ILE A 81 -22.99 1.07 0.33
N LYS A 82 -23.56 1.66 -0.72
CA LYS A 82 -24.19 0.93 -1.81
C LYS A 82 -23.19 0.08 -2.61
N SER A 83 -21.97 0.53 -2.79
CA SER A 83 -20.90 -0.24 -3.45
C SER A 83 -20.25 -1.30 -2.54
N GLY A 84 -20.50 -1.24 -1.23
CA GLY A 84 -19.83 -2.07 -0.21
C GLY A 84 -18.43 -1.55 0.17
N ARG A 85 -17.91 -0.53 -0.50
CA ARG A 85 -16.54 -0.03 -0.29
C ARG A 85 -16.38 0.83 0.96
N ARG A 86 -17.51 1.25 1.59
CA ARG A 86 -17.47 1.97 2.86
C ARG A 86 -16.74 1.18 3.96
N GLU A 87 -17.01 -0.13 4.05
CA GLU A 87 -16.37 -1.03 5.00
C GLU A 87 -14.91 -1.32 4.62
N VAL A 88 -14.63 -1.49 3.33
CA VAL A 88 -13.27 -1.75 2.82
C VAL A 88 -12.32 -0.59 3.10
N PHE A 89 -12.76 0.66 2.93
CA PHE A 89 -11.95 1.83 3.30
C PHE A 89 -11.86 2.05 4.81
N GLY A 90 -12.84 1.60 5.58
CA GLY A 90 -12.83 1.65 7.03
C GLY A 90 -12.47 3.04 7.59
N SER A 91 -11.46 3.09 8.45
CA SER A 91 -10.95 4.30 9.10
C SER A 91 -10.14 5.22 8.17
N ASN A 92 -9.69 4.74 7.01
CA ASN A 92 -8.96 5.56 6.05
C ASN A 92 -9.83 6.62 5.35
N MET A 93 -11.14 6.60 5.58
CA MET A 93 -12.08 7.54 4.98
C MET A 93 -12.44 8.66 5.95
N PHE A 94 -12.16 9.91 5.57
CA PHE A 94 -12.67 11.07 6.30
C PHE A 94 -14.18 11.15 6.22
N THR A 95 -14.86 11.08 7.36
CA THR A 95 -16.32 11.16 7.46
C THR A 95 -16.76 12.40 8.23
N MET A 96 -17.89 12.98 7.85
CA MET A 96 -18.47 14.13 8.53
C MET A 96 -19.99 14.17 8.45
N ASN A 97 -20.60 14.90 9.34
CA ASN A 97 -22.03 15.19 9.30
C ASN A 97 -22.25 16.65 8.90
N ASP A 98 -23.29 16.89 8.10
CA ASP A 98 -23.77 18.25 7.90
C ASP A 98 -24.62 18.72 9.11
N ARG A 99 -25.13 19.96 9.04
CA ARG A 99 -25.99 20.52 10.10
C ARG A 99 -27.31 19.78 10.30
N TYR A 100 -27.72 18.96 9.34
CA TYR A 100 -28.91 18.13 9.39
C TYR A 100 -28.61 16.67 9.75
N MET A 101 -27.37 16.39 10.20
CA MET A 101 -26.88 15.06 10.54
C MET A 101 -26.85 14.06 9.35
N LYS A 102 -26.89 14.58 8.11
CA LYS A 102 -26.64 13.76 6.94
C LYS A 102 -25.15 13.47 6.83
N ARG A 103 -24.80 12.20 6.59
CA ARG A 103 -23.42 11.74 6.53
C ARG A 103 -22.80 11.93 5.15
N TYR A 104 -21.58 12.42 5.15
CA TYR A 104 -20.74 12.62 3.98
C TYR A 104 -19.34 12.11 4.24
N VAL A 105 -18.63 11.87 3.14
CA VAL A 105 -17.21 11.53 3.13
C VAL A 105 -16.44 12.48 2.23
N LEU A 106 -15.16 12.71 2.51
CA LEU A 106 -14.25 13.29 1.54
C LEU A 106 -13.72 12.18 0.64
N GLY A 107 -13.85 12.34 -0.66
CA GLY A 107 -13.56 11.29 -1.63
C GLY A 107 -12.12 10.80 -1.60
N PRO A 108 -11.85 9.53 -1.23
CA PRO A 108 -10.55 8.91 -1.39
C PRO A 108 -10.25 8.52 -2.85
N THR A 109 -11.29 8.30 -3.62
CA THR A 109 -11.36 7.99 -5.05
C THR A 109 -12.80 8.24 -5.53
N HIS A 110 -13.16 8.07 -6.80
CA HIS A 110 -14.47 8.49 -7.30
C HIS A 110 -15.18 7.48 -8.22
N GLU A 111 -14.81 6.21 -8.19
CA GLU A 111 -15.43 5.16 -9.03
C GLU A 111 -16.95 5.21 -8.97
N GLU A 112 -17.49 5.32 -7.75
CA GLU A 112 -18.93 5.31 -7.51
C GLU A 112 -19.63 6.50 -8.18
N LEU A 113 -19.06 7.71 -8.07
CA LEU A 113 -19.68 8.89 -8.69
C LEU A 113 -19.59 8.87 -10.22
N PHE A 114 -18.49 8.35 -10.75
CA PHE A 114 -18.37 8.16 -12.22
C PHE A 114 -19.38 7.13 -12.71
N ALA A 115 -19.57 6.01 -11.99
CA ALA A 115 -20.61 5.04 -12.31
C ALA A 115 -22.02 5.64 -12.24
N VAL A 116 -22.29 6.47 -11.23
CA VAL A 116 -23.57 7.19 -11.12
C VAL A 116 -23.76 8.14 -12.32
N ALA A 117 -22.76 8.95 -12.66
CA ALA A 117 -22.85 9.87 -13.79
C ALA A 117 -23.08 9.13 -15.12
N ALA A 118 -22.29 8.08 -15.38
CA ALA A 118 -22.46 7.26 -16.58
C ALA A 118 -23.87 6.64 -16.65
N SER A 119 -24.43 6.20 -15.52
CA SER A 119 -25.78 5.63 -15.45
C SER A 119 -26.91 6.65 -15.66
N MET A 120 -26.66 7.93 -15.33
CA MET A 120 -27.65 9.00 -15.54
C MET A 120 -27.88 9.30 -17.02
N ASP A 121 -26.82 9.30 -17.81
CA ASP A 121 -26.85 9.74 -19.21
C ASP A 121 -26.74 8.57 -20.21
N GLY A 122 -26.01 7.49 -19.89
CA GLY A 122 -25.92 6.29 -20.71
C GLY A 122 -27.20 5.49 -20.69
N LYS A 123 -28.05 5.67 -21.69
CA LYS A 123 -29.39 5.03 -21.82
C LYS A 123 -29.39 3.82 -22.74
N SER A 124 -28.37 3.68 -23.56
CA SER A 124 -28.27 2.64 -24.58
C SER A 124 -26.82 2.16 -24.70
N TYR A 125 -26.66 0.88 -25.07
CA TYR A 125 -25.33 0.35 -25.43
C TYR A 125 -24.64 1.15 -26.56
N LYS A 126 -25.41 1.90 -27.36
CA LYS A 126 -24.88 2.76 -28.42
C LYS A 126 -24.20 4.02 -27.91
N ASP A 127 -24.41 4.36 -26.64
CA ASP A 127 -23.81 5.52 -26.01
C ASP A 127 -22.36 5.23 -25.57
N PHE A 128 -21.99 3.94 -25.49
CA PHE A 128 -20.66 3.46 -25.08
C PHE A 128 -19.74 3.24 -26.30
N PRO A 129 -18.39 3.30 -26.11
CA PRO A 129 -17.69 3.42 -24.84
C PRO A 129 -17.58 4.85 -24.32
N TYR A 130 -17.37 5.00 -22.99
CA TYR A 130 -16.94 6.25 -22.37
C TYR A 130 -15.53 6.10 -21.77
N ASN A 131 -14.70 7.11 -21.93
CA ASN A 131 -13.45 7.28 -21.22
C ASN A 131 -13.49 8.64 -20.52
N LEU A 132 -13.71 8.63 -19.21
CA LEU A 132 -13.92 9.83 -18.41
C LEU A 132 -12.80 9.95 -17.38
N TYR A 133 -12.27 11.16 -17.18
CA TYR A 133 -11.23 11.38 -16.18
C TYR A 133 -11.40 12.72 -15.46
N GLN A 134 -10.71 12.85 -14.35
CA GLN A 134 -10.57 14.11 -13.64
C GLN A 134 -9.16 14.29 -13.08
N ILE A 135 -8.80 15.54 -12.79
CA ILE A 135 -7.64 15.89 -11.97
C ILE A 135 -8.18 16.65 -10.76
N GLN A 136 -8.16 16.01 -9.59
CA GLN A 136 -8.84 16.53 -8.42
C GLN A 136 -8.16 16.13 -7.12
N THR A 137 -8.38 16.93 -6.08
CA THR A 137 -7.96 16.64 -4.72
C THR A 137 -8.68 15.41 -4.16
N LYS A 138 -7.92 14.51 -3.54
CA LYS A 138 -8.39 13.33 -2.83
C LYS A 138 -7.96 13.40 -1.36
N PHE A 139 -8.66 12.63 -0.53
CA PHE A 139 -8.47 12.65 0.91
C PHE A 139 -8.41 11.21 1.45
N ARG A 140 -7.35 10.91 2.20
CA ARG A 140 -7.22 9.64 2.92
C ARG A 140 -6.76 9.92 4.33
N ASP A 141 -7.43 9.39 5.35
CA ASP A 141 -7.02 9.58 6.76
C ASP A 141 -5.84 8.67 7.08
N GLU A 142 -4.73 9.00 6.44
CA GLU A 142 -3.48 8.26 6.58
C GLU A 142 -2.95 8.37 8.01
N THR A 143 -2.76 7.24 8.65
CA THR A 143 -2.31 7.18 10.06
C THR A 143 -0.87 7.61 10.23
N ARG A 144 0.00 7.33 9.24
CA ARG A 144 1.43 7.63 9.27
C ARG A 144 1.89 8.32 7.99
N PRO A 145 1.51 9.60 7.78
CA PRO A 145 2.02 10.37 6.65
C PRO A 145 3.54 10.50 6.72
N ARG A 146 4.22 10.29 5.59
CA ARG A 146 5.69 10.33 5.50
C ARG A 146 6.16 10.58 4.07
N TYR A 147 7.47 10.82 3.91
CA TYR A 147 8.12 11.09 2.62
C TYR A 147 7.56 12.31 1.87
N GLY A 148 7.23 13.37 2.60
CA GLY A 148 6.72 14.62 2.00
C GLY A 148 5.43 14.42 1.24
N LEU A 149 5.43 14.65 -0.09
CA LEU A 149 4.24 14.52 -0.93
C LEU A 149 3.91 13.08 -1.34
N ILE A 150 4.70 12.07 -0.96
CA ILE A 150 4.49 10.69 -1.41
C ILE A 150 3.36 10.03 -0.62
N ARG A 151 3.31 10.20 0.71
CA ARG A 151 2.26 9.63 1.55
C ARG A 151 1.65 10.70 2.44
N VAL A 152 0.53 11.22 1.99
CA VAL A 152 -0.16 12.40 2.56
C VAL A 152 -1.65 12.17 2.75
N ARG A 153 -2.31 13.06 3.49
CA ARG A 153 -3.75 13.00 3.75
C ARG A 153 -4.59 13.72 2.71
N GLU A 154 -4.00 14.69 2.05
CA GLU A 154 -4.62 15.47 0.98
C GLU A 154 -3.65 15.55 -0.20
N PHE A 155 -4.09 15.14 -1.38
CA PHE A 155 -3.28 15.08 -2.58
C PHE A 155 -4.11 15.24 -3.85
N ILE A 156 -3.45 15.59 -4.95
CA ILE A 156 -4.09 15.70 -6.26
C ILE A 156 -3.86 14.40 -7.02
N MET A 157 -4.94 13.82 -7.54
CA MET A 157 -4.93 12.60 -8.32
C MET A 157 -5.54 12.87 -9.70
N LYS A 158 -4.93 12.30 -10.76
CA LYS A 158 -5.65 12.02 -11.98
C LYS A 158 -6.25 10.63 -11.83
N ASP A 159 -7.54 10.54 -11.90
CA ASP A 159 -8.28 9.29 -11.93
C ASP A 159 -9.15 9.22 -13.18
N ALA A 160 -9.11 8.07 -13.85
CA ALA A 160 -9.83 7.81 -15.09
C ALA A 160 -10.62 6.51 -15.01
N TYR A 161 -11.77 6.48 -15.66
CA TYR A 161 -12.74 5.38 -15.61
C TYR A 161 -13.27 5.15 -17.02
N THR A 162 -13.16 3.90 -17.47
CA THR A 162 -13.70 3.48 -18.77
C THR A 162 -14.96 2.65 -18.59
N PHE A 163 -15.86 2.78 -19.53
CA PHE A 163 -17.14 2.07 -19.55
C PHE A 163 -17.32 1.50 -20.94
N ASP A 164 -17.29 0.19 -21.05
CA ASP A 164 -17.32 -0.55 -22.30
C ASP A 164 -18.50 -1.52 -22.34
N ILE A 165 -18.86 -2.03 -23.52
CA ILE A 165 -20.00 -2.92 -23.69
C ILE A 165 -19.66 -4.40 -23.51
N ASP A 166 -18.38 -4.75 -23.63
CA ASP A 166 -17.86 -6.10 -23.51
C ASP A 166 -16.38 -6.11 -23.09
N GLU A 167 -15.83 -7.30 -22.84
CA GLU A 167 -14.44 -7.50 -22.45
C GLU A 167 -13.43 -7.05 -23.51
N ALA A 168 -13.77 -7.21 -24.80
CA ALA A 168 -12.87 -6.77 -25.88
C ALA A 168 -12.72 -5.25 -25.90
N GLY A 169 -13.83 -4.51 -25.66
CA GLY A 169 -13.81 -3.06 -25.50
C GLY A 169 -12.99 -2.65 -24.26
N LEU A 170 -13.15 -3.36 -23.15
CA LEU A 170 -12.36 -3.13 -21.93
C LEU A 170 -10.86 -3.33 -22.18
N ASP A 171 -10.46 -4.39 -22.87
CA ASP A 171 -9.06 -4.65 -23.21
C ASP A 171 -8.47 -3.55 -24.10
N GLU A 172 -9.24 -3.05 -25.09
CA GLU A 172 -8.84 -1.93 -25.93
C GLU A 172 -8.67 -0.64 -25.10
N ALA A 173 -9.63 -0.35 -24.22
CA ALA A 173 -9.56 0.80 -23.33
C ALA A 173 -8.36 0.71 -22.38
N TYR A 174 -8.08 -0.47 -21.83
CA TYR A 174 -6.91 -0.71 -20.99
C TYR A 174 -5.60 -0.47 -21.76
N ALA A 175 -5.49 -0.99 -22.98
CA ALA A 175 -4.30 -0.77 -23.81
C ALA A 175 -4.08 0.71 -24.15
N LYS A 176 -5.16 1.48 -24.37
CA LYS A 176 -5.08 2.95 -24.54
C LYS A 176 -4.55 3.64 -23.30
N MET A 177 -5.01 3.24 -22.11
CA MET A 177 -4.51 3.79 -20.85
C MET A 177 -3.07 3.40 -20.58
N TYR A 178 -2.69 2.15 -20.85
CA TYR A 178 -1.31 1.69 -20.77
C TYR A 178 -0.36 2.58 -21.60
N ASP A 179 -0.68 2.80 -22.88
CA ASP A 179 0.13 3.69 -23.73
C ASP A 179 0.15 5.14 -23.21
N ALA A 180 -1.01 5.67 -22.77
CA ALA A 180 -1.09 7.01 -22.22
C ALA A 180 -0.16 7.16 -20.98
N TYR A 181 -0.15 6.21 -20.06
CA TYR A 181 0.72 6.25 -18.89
C TYR A 181 2.21 6.16 -19.26
N CYS A 182 2.59 5.28 -20.18
CA CYS A 182 3.98 5.22 -20.65
C CYS A 182 4.42 6.59 -21.17
N ARG A 183 3.63 7.21 -22.05
CA ARG A 183 3.93 8.53 -22.61
C ARG A 183 3.97 9.64 -21.57
N ILE A 184 3.09 9.60 -20.56
CA ILE A 184 3.10 10.56 -19.45
C ILE A 184 4.43 10.47 -18.67
N PHE A 185 4.86 9.27 -18.28
CA PHE A 185 6.09 9.09 -17.51
C PHE A 185 7.34 9.35 -18.36
N ASP A 186 7.35 8.95 -19.64
CA ASP A 186 8.44 9.27 -20.58
C ASP A 186 8.61 10.80 -20.75
N ARG A 187 7.50 11.54 -20.92
CA ARG A 187 7.52 13.01 -21.02
C ARG A 187 7.95 13.71 -19.73
N MET A 188 7.80 13.05 -18.59
CA MET A 188 8.32 13.51 -17.30
C MET A 188 9.78 13.12 -17.08
N GLU A 189 10.40 12.36 -18.00
CA GLU A 189 11.78 11.86 -17.91
C GLU A 189 12.01 11.02 -16.65
N LEU A 190 10.99 10.22 -16.26
CA LEU A 190 11.07 9.31 -15.11
C LEU A 190 11.57 7.93 -15.56
N GLU A 191 12.55 7.40 -14.85
CA GLU A 191 12.90 5.98 -14.95
C GLU A 191 11.89 5.18 -14.14
N TYR A 192 11.19 4.23 -14.78
CA TYR A 192 10.15 3.43 -14.13
C TYR A 192 10.14 1.99 -14.62
N LYS A 193 9.50 1.14 -13.84
CA LYS A 193 9.14 -0.24 -14.20
C LYS A 193 7.64 -0.40 -14.11
N ILE A 194 7.06 -1.15 -15.04
CA ILE A 194 5.67 -1.56 -14.96
C ILE A 194 5.65 -2.92 -14.25
N VAL A 195 5.01 -2.97 -13.10
CA VAL A 195 5.02 -4.14 -12.23
C VAL A 195 3.61 -4.67 -12.00
N LYS A 196 3.48 -5.97 -11.90
CA LYS A 196 2.26 -6.58 -11.39
C LYS A 196 2.11 -6.23 -9.93
N ALA A 197 0.91 -5.83 -9.54
CA ALA A 197 0.59 -5.34 -8.22
C ALA A 197 -0.67 -6.00 -7.64
N ASP A 198 -0.88 -5.79 -6.35
CA ASP A 198 -2.12 -6.15 -5.68
C ASP A 198 -3.25 -5.20 -6.07
N THR A 199 -4.47 -5.71 -6.22
CA THR A 199 -5.64 -4.88 -6.50
C THR A 199 -6.12 -4.11 -5.27
N GLY A 200 -5.75 -4.55 -4.07
CA GLY A 200 -6.08 -3.90 -2.79
C GLY A 200 -7.57 -3.59 -2.63
N ALA A 201 -7.87 -2.48 -2.00
CA ALA A 201 -9.23 -1.99 -1.78
C ALA A 201 -9.98 -1.60 -3.08
N MET A 202 -9.28 -1.51 -4.22
CA MET A 202 -9.90 -1.20 -5.52
C MET A 202 -10.65 -2.41 -6.06
N GLY A 203 -10.20 -3.63 -5.74
CA GLY A 203 -10.75 -4.87 -6.28
C GLY A 203 -10.35 -5.09 -7.74
N GLY A 204 -10.94 -6.12 -8.37
CA GLY A 204 -10.62 -6.51 -9.74
C GLY A 204 -9.66 -7.70 -9.83
N LEU A 205 -9.38 -8.15 -11.05
CA LEU A 205 -8.58 -9.35 -11.32
C LEU A 205 -7.11 -9.04 -11.62
N LEU A 206 -6.85 -7.87 -12.19
CA LEU A 206 -5.51 -7.46 -12.63
C LEU A 206 -5.20 -6.06 -12.10
N SER A 207 -3.96 -5.86 -11.73
CA SER A 207 -3.41 -4.55 -11.36
C SER A 207 -1.98 -4.43 -11.85
N GLU A 208 -1.65 -3.29 -12.42
CA GLU A 208 -0.30 -2.91 -12.79
C GLU A 208 0.03 -1.55 -12.20
N GLU A 209 1.25 -1.38 -11.77
CA GLU A 209 1.77 -0.12 -11.23
C GLU A 209 2.98 0.35 -12.01
N TYR A 210 3.03 1.66 -12.28
CA TYR A 210 4.20 2.32 -12.85
C TYR A 210 5.07 2.81 -11.70
N GLN A 211 6.01 1.97 -11.31
CA GLN A 211 6.90 2.22 -10.18
C GLN A 211 8.12 3.03 -10.61
N ALA A 212 8.21 4.29 -10.19
CA ALA A 212 9.41 5.11 -10.41
C ALA A 212 10.58 4.57 -9.59
N ILE A 213 11.72 4.33 -10.25
CA ILE A 213 12.91 3.77 -9.59
C ILE A 213 13.56 4.86 -8.74
N SER A 214 13.57 4.65 -7.44
CA SER A 214 14.11 5.61 -6.46
C SER A 214 14.60 4.91 -5.20
N GLY A 215 15.60 5.47 -4.54
CA GLY A 215 16.00 5.04 -3.20
C GLY A 215 15.07 5.53 -2.08
N ILE A 216 14.00 6.23 -2.43
CA ILE A 216 12.99 6.76 -1.51
C ILE A 216 11.65 6.11 -1.85
N GLY A 217 11.03 5.41 -0.91
CA GLY A 217 9.76 4.73 -1.13
C GLY A 217 9.59 3.58 -0.17
N GLU A 218 8.44 2.91 -0.26
CA GLU A 218 8.05 1.80 0.61
C GLU A 218 8.09 0.47 -0.13
N ASP A 219 7.92 0.49 -1.45
CA ASP A 219 7.80 -0.71 -2.27
C ASP A 219 9.16 -1.22 -2.75
N ILE A 220 9.28 -2.53 -2.82
CA ILE A 220 10.43 -3.22 -3.38
C ILE A 220 10.01 -3.89 -4.69
N VAL A 221 10.65 -3.48 -5.78
CA VAL A 221 10.43 -4.06 -7.10
C VAL A 221 11.38 -5.22 -7.33
N VAL A 222 10.83 -6.37 -7.70
CA VAL A 222 11.57 -7.56 -8.13
C VAL A 222 11.55 -7.59 -9.65
N GLY A 223 12.72 -7.60 -10.26
CA GLY A 223 12.88 -7.68 -11.73
C GLY A 223 13.73 -8.87 -12.15
N CYS A 224 13.47 -9.40 -13.33
CA CYS A 224 14.32 -10.43 -13.96
C CYS A 224 15.37 -9.76 -14.86
N GLU A 225 16.63 -10.18 -14.76
CA GLU A 225 17.70 -9.68 -15.64
C GLU A 225 17.64 -10.31 -17.05
N GLY A 226 16.93 -11.42 -17.20
CA GLY A 226 16.86 -12.18 -18.47
C GLY A 226 15.58 -11.95 -19.27
N CYS A 227 14.57 -11.25 -18.72
CA CYS A 227 13.32 -10.95 -19.43
C CYS A 227 12.64 -9.72 -18.80
N ASP A 228 11.52 -9.28 -19.40
CA ASP A 228 10.77 -8.08 -18.96
C ASP A 228 9.89 -8.30 -17.71
N PHE A 229 10.05 -9.41 -17.00
CA PHE A 229 9.27 -9.67 -15.79
C PHE A 229 9.64 -8.68 -14.71
N SER A 230 8.60 -8.03 -14.16
CA SER A 230 8.70 -7.17 -12.97
C SER A 230 7.44 -7.34 -12.10
N SER A 231 7.63 -7.35 -10.79
CA SER A 231 6.54 -7.51 -9.83
C SER A 231 6.86 -6.77 -8.53
N ASN A 232 5.84 -6.33 -7.82
CA ASN A 232 6.01 -5.89 -6.44
C ASN A 232 6.35 -7.11 -5.56
N LEU A 233 7.30 -6.95 -4.63
CA LEU A 233 7.71 -8.00 -3.70
C LEU A 233 6.52 -8.60 -2.93
N GLU A 234 5.54 -7.78 -2.61
CA GLU A 234 4.35 -8.19 -1.85
C GLU A 234 3.55 -9.31 -2.52
N ILE A 235 3.54 -9.36 -3.87
CA ILE A 235 2.80 -10.37 -4.63
C ILE A 235 3.69 -11.33 -5.42
N THR A 236 5.00 -11.11 -5.46
CA THR A 236 5.93 -11.98 -6.19
C THR A 236 5.80 -13.41 -5.69
N GLU A 237 5.51 -14.33 -6.59
CA GLU A 237 5.45 -15.75 -6.27
C GLU A 237 6.86 -16.31 -6.01
N VAL A 238 6.96 -17.15 -5.00
CA VAL A 238 8.20 -17.85 -4.64
C VAL A 238 8.02 -19.32 -4.98
N VAL A 239 8.95 -19.84 -5.77
CA VAL A 239 9.02 -21.29 -6.05
C VAL A 239 9.70 -21.97 -4.87
N ASP A 240 9.05 -22.96 -4.30
CA ASP A 240 9.62 -23.80 -3.25
C ASP A 240 10.66 -24.75 -3.87
N THR A 241 11.93 -24.42 -3.68
CA THR A 241 13.08 -25.22 -4.13
C THR A 241 13.80 -25.91 -2.97
N LEU A 242 13.20 -25.87 -1.78
CA LEU A 242 13.83 -26.43 -0.58
C LEU A 242 13.81 -27.94 -0.60
N GLN A 243 14.87 -28.52 -0.06
CA GLN A 243 14.99 -29.95 0.17
C GLN A 243 14.79 -30.24 1.65
N ASP A 244 14.20 -31.39 1.95
CA ASP A 244 14.05 -31.85 3.32
C ASP A 244 15.41 -31.99 4.00
N SER A 245 15.51 -31.51 5.22
CA SER A 245 16.72 -31.70 6.04
C SER A 245 17.03 -33.18 6.19
N GLN A 246 18.27 -33.56 5.96
CA GLN A 246 18.78 -34.94 6.12
C GLN A 246 19.25 -35.22 7.55
N GLU A 247 19.12 -34.28 8.48
CA GLU A 247 19.49 -34.48 9.88
C GLU A 247 18.63 -35.57 10.53
N GLU A 248 19.20 -36.29 11.48
CA GLU A 248 18.45 -37.18 12.37
C GLU A 248 17.62 -36.32 13.33
N GLU A 249 16.39 -36.75 13.59
CA GLU A 249 15.49 -36.05 14.52
C GLU A 249 15.97 -36.21 15.97
N LEU A 250 16.12 -35.09 16.66
CA LEU A 250 16.49 -35.04 18.06
C LEU A 250 15.26 -35.01 18.96
N GLU A 251 15.39 -35.50 20.19
CA GLU A 251 14.35 -35.35 21.20
C GLU A 251 14.15 -33.87 21.58
N ILE A 252 12.91 -33.49 21.83
CA ILE A 252 12.55 -32.13 22.24
C ILE A 252 13.16 -31.89 23.65
N GLN A 253 13.89 -30.79 23.76
CA GLN A 253 14.50 -30.36 25.02
C GLN A 253 14.06 -28.94 25.36
N LEU A 254 13.71 -28.74 26.63
CA LEU A 254 13.46 -27.40 27.16
C LEU A 254 14.78 -26.81 27.68
N VAL A 255 15.17 -25.65 27.16
CA VAL A 255 16.41 -24.95 27.54
C VAL A 255 16.06 -23.56 28.03
N GLU A 256 16.59 -23.19 29.19
CA GLU A 256 16.46 -21.83 29.71
C GLU A 256 17.39 -20.87 28.98
N THR A 257 16.84 -19.74 28.52
CA THR A 257 17.57 -18.71 27.77
C THR A 257 17.53 -17.37 28.53
N PRO A 258 18.28 -17.26 29.63
CA PRO A 258 18.23 -16.06 30.47
C PRO A 258 18.72 -14.84 29.69
N ASN A 259 17.92 -13.74 29.74
CA ASN A 259 18.22 -12.46 29.10
C ASN A 259 18.27 -12.48 27.55
N ALA A 260 17.82 -13.54 26.87
CA ALA A 260 17.73 -13.62 25.43
C ALA A 260 16.25 -13.63 24.99
N LYS A 261 15.83 -12.60 24.26
CA LYS A 261 14.43 -12.39 23.82
C LYS A 261 14.28 -12.23 22.33
N THR A 262 15.30 -11.67 21.65
CA THR A 262 15.28 -11.52 20.19
C THR A 262 15.90 -12.75 19.53
N ILE A 263 15.59 -12.95 18.26
CA ILE A 263 16.17 -14.06 17.47
C ILE A 263 17.70 -13.98 17.48
N GLU A 264 18.26 -12.79 17.37
CA GLU A 264 19.70 -12.55 17.36
C GLU A 264 20.35 -12.94 18.71
N GLU A 265 19.72 -12.56 19.83
CA GLU A 265 20.21 -12.90 21.17
C GLU A 265 20.16 -14.40 21.43
N VAL A 266 19.03 -15.05 21.03
CA VAL A 266 18.86 -16.49 21.20
C VAL A 266 19.79 -17.27 20.24
N ALA A 267 19.96 -16.79 19.01
CA ALA A 267 20.91 -17.37 18.06
C ALA A 267 22.35 -17.32 18.59
N ALA A 268 22.76 -16.19 19.14
CA ALA A 268 24.07 -16.05 19.81
C ALA A 268 24.23 -16.99 21.01
N PHE A 269 23.17 -17.16 21.82
CA PHE A 269 23.17 -18.05 22.97
C PHE A 269 23.39 -19.52 22.58
N PHE A 270 22.74 -19.98 21.50
CA PHE A 270 22.88 -21.36 21.01
C PHE A 270 24.06 -21.56 20.05
N GLY A 271 24.72 -20.47 19.60
CA GLY A 271 25.76 -20.54 18.58
C GLY A 271 25.21 -21.03 17.22
N LYS A 272 23.97 -20.70 16.90
CA LYS A 272 23.25 -21.08 15.68
C LYS A 272 22.91 -19.85 14.85
N GLU A 273 22.47 -20.07 13.60
CA GLU A 273 22.04 -18.99 12.72
C GLU A 273 20.53 -18.72 12.87
N PRO A 274 20.05 -17.50 12.63
CA PRO A 274 18.61 -17.17 12.68
C PRO A 274 17.71 -18.12 11.89
N LYS A 275 18.18 -18.66 10.78
CA LYS A 275 17.45 -19.63 9.93
C LYS A 275 17.15 -20.96 10.67
N ASP A 276 17.88 -21.30 11.74
CA ASP A 276 17.68 -22.53 12.51
C ASP A 276 16.57 -22.38 13.56
N PHE A 277 15.93 -21.23 13.61
CA PHE A 277 14.85 -20.89 14.52
C PHE A 277 13.53 -20.77 13.78
N VAL A 278 12.44 -21.00 14.52
CA VAL A 278 11.09 -20.67 14.08
C VAL A 278 10.49 -19.69 15.06
N LYS A 279 10.21 -18.48 14.62
CA LYS A 279 9.54 -17.45 15.40
C LYS A 279 8.03 -17.55 15.27
N THR A 280 7.31 -17.32 16.36
CA THR A 280 5.86 -17.29 16.41
C THR A 280 5.40 -15.87 16.58
N LEU A 281 4.71 -15.34 15.58
CA LEU A 281 4.15 -14.00 15.55
C LEU A 281 2.66 -14.08 15.80
N LEU A 282 2.13 -13.27 16.70
CA LEU A 282 0.69 -13.19 16.95
C LEU A 282 0.15 -11.89 16.36
N TYR A 283 -0.91 -12.03 15.59
CA TYR A 283 -1.61 -10.92 14.95
C TYR A 283 -3.10 -10.94 15.33
N ASN A 284 -3.66 -9.77 15.44
CA ASN A 284 -5.09 -9.57 15.42
C ASN A 284 -5.53 -9.46 13.95
N VAL A 285 -6.32 -10.41 13.48
CA VAL A 285 -6.83 -10.48 12.12
C VAL A 285 -8.35 -10.39 12.17
N ASP A 286 -8.92 -9.30 11.68
CA ASP A 286 -10.37 -9.02 11.74
C ASP A 286 -10.96 -9.26 13.15
N GLY A 287 -10.25 -8.82 14.20
CA GLY A 287 -10.68 -8.96 15.61
C GLY A 287 -10.40 -10.32 16.25
N LYS A 288 -9.68 -11.25 15.58
CA LYS A 288 -9.31 -12.56 16.11
C LYS A 288 -7.81 -12.73 16.20
N ILE A 289 -7.32 -13.30 17.29
CA ILE A 289 -5.89 -13.59 17.41
C ILE A 289 -5.54 -14.84 16.61
N VAL A 290 -4.50 -14.72 15.80
CA VAL A 290 -3.95 -15.77 14.93
C VAL A 290 -2.44 -15.81 15.09
N ALA A 291 -1.86 -16.99 15.17
CA ALA A 291 -0.42 -17.19 15.25
C ALA A 291 0.17 -17.61 13.90
N PHE A 292 1.30 -17.02 13.55
CA PHE A 292 2.06 -17.35 12.35
C PHE A 292 3.47 -17.79 12.74
N CYS A 293 3.84 -18.99 12.29
CA CYS A 293 5.18 -19.53 12.48
C CYS A 293 5.98 -19.38 11.18
N ILE A 294 7.10 -18.70 11.27
CA ILE A 294 8.00 -18.45 10.13
C ILE A 294 9.45 -18.69 10.55
N PRO A 295 10.36 -19.02 9.62
CA PRO A 295 11.80 -19.12 9.93
C PRO A 295 12.32 -17.82 10.54
N GLY A 296 13.26 -17.90 11.44
CA GLY A 296 13.74 -16.77 12.24
C GLY A 296 14.41 -15.67 11.42
N ASP A 297 14.98 -16.01 10.26
CA ASP A 297 15.60 -15.09 9.29
C ASP A 297 14.61 -14.46 8.30
N ARG A 298 13.30 -14.71 8.44
CA ARG A 298 12.26 -14.23 7.52
C ARG A 298 11.30 -13.26 8.20
N GLU A 299 10.64 -12.44 7.38
CA GLU A 299 9.54 -11.58 7.81
C GLU A 299 8.21 -12.08 7.22
N LEU A 300 7.11 -11.87 7.96
CA LEU A 300 5.78 -12.22 7.50
C LEU A 300 5.36 -11.22 6.39
N ASN A 301 4.92 -11.76 5.25
CA ASN A 301 4.31 -10.93 4.21
C ASN A 301 2.82 -10.76 4.51
N GLU A 302 2.47 -9.59 5.08
CA GLU A 302 1.11 -9.29 5.53
C GLU A 302 0.12 -9.30 4.36
N THR A 303 0.49 -8.76 3.20
CA THR A 303 -0.38 -8.72 2.00
C THR A 303 -0.76 -10.13 1.52
N LYS A 304 0.23 -11.04 1.41
CA LYS A 304 -0.03 -12.45 1.06
C LYS A 304 -0.87 -13.14 2.13
N THR A 305 -0.63 -12.84 3.39
CA THR A 305 -1.35 -13.42 4.53
C THR A 305 -2.81 -12.99 4.54
N LEU A 306 -3.10 -11.70 4.36
CA LEU A 306 -4.46 -11.17 4.24
C LEU A 306 -5.24 -11.84 3.11
N LYS A 307 -4.62 -11.98 1.93
CA LYS A 307 -5.22 -12.71 0.80
C LYS A 307 -5.52 -14.16 1.12
N LEU A 308 -4.55 -14.86 1.72
CA LEU A 308 -4.70 -16.27 2.09
C LEU A 308 -5.88 -16.49 3.05
N LEU A 309 -6.01 -15.60 4.04
CA LEU A 309 -7.05 -15.65 5.06
C LEU A 309 -8.39 -15.05 4.60
N LYS A 310 -8.40 -14.33 3.47
CA LYS A 310 -9.52 -13.51 3.00
C LYS A 310 -9.97 -12.49 4.06
N ALA A 311 -8.99 -11.91 4.76
CA ALA A 311 -9.19 -10.94 5.81
C ALA A 311 -9.02 -9.51 5.28
N ASN A 312 -9.62 -8.55 5.97
CA ASN A 312 -9.59 -7.14 5.58
C ASN A 312 -8.45 -6.38 6.25
N GLU A 313 -8.15 -6.73 7.50
CA GLU A 313 -7.11 -6.04 8.28
C GLU A 313 -6.34 -7.03 9.16
N MET A 314 -5.07 -6.71 9.38
CA MET A 314 -4.24 -7.39 10.36
C MET A 314 -3.25 -6.41 10.99
N GLU A 315 -3.00 -6.59 12.26
CA GLU A 315 -2.03 -5.83 13.03
C GLU A 315 -1.38 -6.73 14.09
N LEU A 316 -0.18 -6.38 14.54
CA LEU A 316 0.45 -7.12 15.62
C LEU A 316 -0.46 -7.12 16.87
N ALA A 317 -0.66 -8.28 17.44
CA ALA A 317 -1.46 -8.43 18.66
C ALA A 317 -0.92 -7.58 19.79
N SER A 318 -1.80 -7.04 20.62
CA SER A 318 -1.40 -6.29 21.81
C SER A 318 -0.62 -7.19 22.79
N PHE A 319 0.21 -6.61 23.64
CA PHE A 319 0.94 -7.37 24.65
C PHE A 319 0.01 -8.16 25.59
N GLU A 320 -1.15 -7.58 25.89
CA GLU A 320 -2.19 -8.22 26.70
C GLU A 320 -2.78 -9.46 26.00
N ASP A 321 -3.08 -9.36 24.71
CA ASP A 321 -3.59 -10.48 23.92
C ASP A 321 -2.54 -11.58 23.74
N VAL A 322 -1.28 -11.21 23.54
CA VAL A 322 -0.17 -12.17 23.48
C VAL A 322 -0.06 -12.95 24.78
N GLU A 323 -0.01 -12.27 25.93
CA GLU A 323 0.10 -12.93 27.23
C GLU A 323 -1.12 -13.80 27.55
N LYS A 324 -2.31 -13.38 27.13
CA LYS A 324 -3.54 -14.13 27.31
C LYS A 324 -3.56 -15.45 26.53
N VAL A 325 -3.06 -15.44 25.29
CA VAL A 325 -3.08 -16.61 24.39
C VAL A 325 -1.89 -17.53 24.65
N THR A 326 -0.72 -16.98 24.95
CA THR A 326 0.52 -17.77 25.16
C THR A 326 0.76 -18.16 26.60
N HIS A 327 0.11 -17.49 27.56
CA HIS A 327 0.38 -17.55 29.00
C HIS A 327 1.84 -17.18 29.35
N ALA A 328 2.55 -16.49 28.47
CA ALA A 328 3.94 -16.09 28.62
C ALA A 328 4.14 -14.62 28.26
N ARG A 329 5.22 -14.04 28.73
CA ARG A 329 5.61 -12.67 28.37
C ARG A 329 5.94 -12.57 26.87
N VAL A 330 5.70 -11.40 26.32
CA VAL A 330 6.10 -11.09 24.94
C VAL A 330 7.59 -11.34 24.72
N GLY A 331 7.94 -12.01 23.62
CA GLY A 331 9.29 -12.45 23.28
C GLY A 331 9.56 -13.93 23.54
N PHE A 332 8.63 -14.64 24.18
CA PHE A 332 8.76 -16.08 24.48
C PHE A 332 7.66 -16.93 23.83
N ALA A 333 6.90 -16.33 22.93
CA ALA A 333 5.81 -17.02 22.23
C ALA A 333 6.33 -18.19 21.39
N GLY A 334 5.67 -19.33 21.54
CA GLY A 334 5.90 -20.54 20.75
C GLY A 334 4.59 -21.12 20.24
N PRO A 335 4.62 -22.05 19.29
CA PRO A 335 3.42 -22.55 18.62
C PRO A 335 2.66 -23.60 19.43
N VAL A 336 3.26 -24.13 20.48
CA VAL A 336 2.70 -25.28 21.22
C VAL A 336 1.75 -24.83 22.30
N GLY A 337 0.53 -25.39 22.31
CA GLY A 337 -0.47 -25.14 23.35
C GLY A 337 -1.18 -23.79 23.24
N LEU A 338 -1.16 -23.16 22.08
CA LEU A 338 -1.92 -21.93 21.83
C LEU A 338 -3.42 -22.20 21.65
N ASP A 339 -4.26 -21.36 22.24
CA ASP A 339 -5.71 -21.39 22.07
C ASP A 339 -6.13 -20.41 20.96
N CYS A 340 -5.49 -20.52 19.81
CA CYS A 340 -5.81 -19.77 18.59
C CYS A 340 -5.39 -20.54 17.33
N PRO A 341 -5.91 -20.18 16.14
CA PRO A 341 -5.42 -20.75 14.88
C PRO A 341 -3.92 -20.50 14.70
N VAL A 342 -3.18 -21.54 14.28
CA VAL A 342 -1.75 -21.47 14.00
C VAL A 342 -1.53 -21.80 12.53
N TYR A 343 -0.91 -20.88 11.82
CA TYR A 343 -0.46 -21.06 10.45
C TYR A 343 1.06 -21.16 10.41
N MET A 344 1.58 -21.99 9.54
CA MET A 344 3.00 -22.25 9.44
C MET A 344 3.48 -22.04 8.02
N ASP A 345 4.61 -21.35 7.84
CA ASP A 345 5.27 -21.22 6.55
C ASP A 345 5.67 -22.60 6.03
N ARG A 346 5.48 -22.82 4.72
CA ARG A 346 5.81 -24.11 4.07
C ARG A 346 7.27 -24.50 4.21
N MET A 347 8.17 -23.54 4.37
CA MET A 347 9.59 -23.80 4.57
C MET A 347 9.86 -24.63 5.83
N ILE A 348 9.05 -24.47 6.88
CA ILE A 348 9.26 -25.16 8.17
C ILE A 348 9.09 -26.68 8.02
N LYS A 349 8.26 -27.15 7.08
CA LYS A 349 8.11 -28.61 6.86
C LYS A 349 9.40 -29.31 6.41
N HIS A 350 10.35 -28.53 5.83
CA HIS A 350 11.64 -29.02 5.38
C HIS A 350 12.75 -28.89 6.46
N MET A 351 12.43 -28.25 7.58
CA MET A 351 13.37 -28.04 8.69
C MET A 351 13.28 -29.20 9.69
N LYS A 352 14.41 -29.51 10.32
CA LYS A 352 14.50 -30.40 11.49
C LYS A 352 15.31 -29.72 12.58
N ASN A 353 15.09 -30.15 13.82
CA ASN A 353 15.86 -29.72 15.00
C ASN A 353 15.91 -28.18 15.20
N PHE A 354 14.85 -27.50 14.72
CA PHE A 354 14.74 -26.05 14.88
C PHE A 354 14.36 -25.66 16.31
N ILE A 355 14.69 -24.43 16.68
CA ILE A 355 14.43 -23.87 18.00
C ILE A 355 13.20 -22.97 17.95
N ILE A 356 12.32 -23.12 18.94
CA ILE A 356 11.06 -22.36 19.06
C ILE A 356 10.93 -21.75 20.44
N GLY A 357 10.05 -20.74 20.58
CA GLY A 357 9.60 -20.27 21.89
C GLY A 357 8.85 -21.37 22.66
N ALA A 358 8.96 -21.39 23.97
CA ALA A 358 8.38 -22.42 24.82
C ALA A 358 7.16 -21.97 25.62
N ASN A 359 6.68 -20.73 25.41
CA ASN A 359 5.58 -20.12 26.17
C ASN A 359 5.85 -20.09 27.70
N LYS A 360 7.08 -19.74 28.09
CA LYS A 360 7.54 -19.70 29.49
C LYS A 360 8.45 -18.53 29.76
#